data_bd4b7e2110819b5101f6c4e702b71e54
#
_entry.id   bd4b7e2110819b5101f6c4e702b71e54
#
_cell.length_a   1.000
_cell.length_b   1.000
_cell.length_c   1.000
_cell.angle_alpha   90.00
_cell.angle_beta   90.00
_cell.angle_gamma   90.00
#
_symmetry.space_group_name_H-M   'P 1'
#
loop_
_entity.id
_entity.type
_entity.pdbx_description
1 polymer ?
#
loop_
_entity_poly.entity_id
_entity_poly.type
_entity_poly.pdbx_seq_one_letter_code
_entity_poly.pdbx_strand_id
1 'polypeptide(L)'
;MKIWVLIDKCNGDIKAVLNETGRHNVEKQLIELGRKEVKEQIDNIEDFGNYGMNIYFHLTNLLNSDNCLGLIDYTDYEIVEFNVESSYKLED
;
A
#
# COMPACT_ATOMS: atom_id res chain seq x y z
N MET A 1 -5.01 22.22 2.82
CA MET A 1 -5.48 21.28 1.78
C MET A 1 -4.62 20.03 1.80
N LYS A 2 -5.25 18.90 1.72
CA LYS A 2 -4.55 17.62 1.69
C LYS A 2 -4.44 17.10 0.28
N ILE A 3 -3.27 16.60 -0.07
CA ILE A 3 -3.04 15.88 -1.31
C ILE A 3 -2.34 14.56 -0.99
N TRP A 4 -2.44 13.63 -1.89
CA TRP A 4 -1.77 12.33 -1.77
C TRP A 4 -0.94 12.10 -3.02
N VAL A 5 0.23 11.51 -2.84
CA VAL A 5 1.15 11.26 -3.93
C VAL A 5 1.36 9.76 -4.04
N LEU A 6 1.12 9.21 -5.23
CA LEU A 6 1.40 7.82 -5.54
C LEU A 6 2.83 7.71 -6.04
N ILE A 7 3.63 6.92 -5.33
CA ILE A 7 5.05 6.77 -5.58
C ILE A 7 5.36 5.31 -5.91
N ASP A 8 6.17 5.09 -6.93
CA ASP A 8 6.75 3.77 -7.23
C ASP A 8 7.97 3.59 -6.32
N LYS A 9 7.89 2.61 -5.42
CA LYS A 9 8.95 2.35 -4.44
C LYS A 9 10.25 1.83 -5.07
N CYS A 10 10.16 1.24 -6.25
CA CYS A 10 11.33 0.65 -6.89
C CYS A 10 12.32 1.71 -7.38
N ASN A 11 11.80 2.84 -7.85
CA ASN A 11 12.65 3.90 -8.42
C ASN A 11 12.39 5.28 -7.82
N GLY A 12 11.39 5.40 -6.94
CA GLY A 12 11.04 6.67 -6.30
C GLY A 12 10.27 7.64 -7.19
N ASP A 13 9.82 7.20 -8.35
CA ASP A 13 9.09 8.07 -9.28
C ASP A 13 7.69 8.38 -8.76
N ILE A 14 7.30 9.64 -8.94
CA ILE A 14 5.93 10.07 -8.67
C ILE A 14 5.05 9.65 -9.85
N LYS A 15 4.05 8.83 -9.58
CA LYS A 15 3.13 8.34 -10.61
C LYS A 15 1.87 9.16 -10.73
N ALA A 16 1.42 9.75 -9.64
CA ALA A 16 0.21 10.57 -9.66
C ALA A 16 0.15 11.46 -8.43
N VAL A 17 -0.56 12.57 -8.58
CA VAL A 17 -0.98 13.42 -7.46
C VAL A 17 -2.49 13.29 -7.35
N LEU A 18 -2.98 12.95 -6.17
CA LEU A 18 -4.36 12.53 -5.96
C LEU A 18 -5.08 13.48 -5.01
N ASN A 19 -6.33 13.74 -5.32
CA ASN A 19 -7.26 14.32 -4.35
C ASN A 19 -7.85 13.17 -3.50
N GLU A 20 -8.79 13.51 -2.60
CA GLU A 20 -9.38 12.51 -1.71
C GLU A 20 -10.09 11.39 -2.48
N THR A 21 -10.86 11.72 -3.51
CA THR A 21 -11.56 10.73 -4.32
C THR A 21 -10.56 9.84 -5.07
N GLY A 22 -9.54 10.43 -5.66
CA GLY A 22 -8.49 9.69 -6.36
C GLY A 22 -7.73 8.77 -5.41
N ARG A 23 -7.46 9.24 -4.20
CA ARG A 23 -6.82 8.41 -3.15
C ARG A 23 -7.65 7.17 -2.85
N HIS A 24 -8.95 7.32 -2.63
CA HIS A 24 -9.82 6.18 -2.36
C HIS A 24 -9.81 5.17 -3.50
N ASN A 25 -9.90 5.67 -4.73
CA ASN A 25 -9.91 4.79 -5.90
C ASN A 25 -8.60 4.02 -6.05
N VAL A 26 -7.48 4.70 -5.87
CA VAL A 26 -6.16 4.06 -5.97
C VAL A 26 -5.93 3.10 -4.81
N GLU A 27 -6.33 3.45 -3.59
CA GLU A 27 -6.22 2.54 -2.45
C GLU A 27 -6.95 1.22 -2.71
N LYS A 28 -8.15 1.28 -3.26
CA LYS A 28 -8.90 0.05 -3.59
C LYS A 28 -8.15 -0.82 -4.58
N GLN A 29 -7.57 -0.22 -5.61
CA GLN A 29 -6.79 -0.96 -6.59
C GLN A 29 -5.54 -1.58 -5.96
N LEU A 30 -4.83 -0.82 -5.13
CA LEU A 30 -3.61 -1.31 -4.48
C LEU A 30 -3.93 -2.40 -3.45
N ILE A 31 -5.04 -2.29 -2.74
CA ILE A 31 -5.47 -3.33 -1.80
C ILE A 31 -5.71 -4.64 -2.55
N GLU A 32 -6.37 -4.60 -3.72
CA GLU A 32 -6.58 -5.79 -4.52
C GLU A 32 -5.27 -6.39 -5.04
N LEU A 33 -4.35 -5.55 -5.48
CA LEU A 33 -3.02 -6.00 -5.90
C LEU A 33 -2.26 -6.63 -4.74
N GLY A 34 -2.28 -6.00 -3.58
CA GLY A 34 -1.63 -6.52 -2.38
C GLY A 34 -2.24 -7.83 -1.92
N ARG A 35 -3.56 -7.94 -1.98
CA ARG A 35 -4.27 -9.18 -1.64
C ARG A 35 -3.83 -10.32 -2.54
N LYS A 36 -3.73 -10.07 -3.84
CA LYS A 36 -3.27 -11.06 -4.79
C LYS A 36 -1.84 -11.49 -4.49
N GLU A 37 -0.96 -10.54 -4.23
CA GLU A 37 0.44 -10.82 -3.91
C GLU A 37 0.57 -11.66 -2.64
N VAL A 38 -0.18 -11.32 -1.59
CA VAL A 38 -0.16 -12.06 -0.33
C VAL A 38 -0.66 -13.49 -0.55
N LYS A 39 -1.72 -13.66 -1.33
CA LYS A 39 -2.22 -15.01 -1.66
C LYS A 39 -1.19 -15.84 -2.40
N GLU A 40 -0.47 -15.24 -3.34
CA GLU A 40 0.59 -15.93 -4.06
C GLU A 40 1.73 -16.34 -3.12
N GLN A 41 2.09 -15.48 -2.18
CA GLN A 41 3.11 -15.80 -1.19
C GLN A 41 2.68 -16.97 -0.31
N ILE A 42 1.42 -17.00 0.13
CA ILE A 42 0.88 -18.10 0.92
C ILE A 42 0.95 -19.41 0.13
N ASP A 43 0.53 -19.37 -1.13
CA ASP A 43 0.51 -20.57 -1.99
C ASP A 43 1.91 -21.10 -2.27
N ASN A 44 2.94 -20.24 -2.20
CA ASN A 44 4.33 -20.63 -2.45
C ASN A 44 5.07 -21.08 -1.20
N ILE A 45 4.43 -21.08 -0.03
CA ILE A 45 5.04 -21.61 1.19
C ILE A 45 4.99 -23.15 1.11
N GLU A 46 6.14 -23.75 0.81
CA GLU A 46 6.24 -25.21 0.67
C GLU A 46 6.57 -25.92 1.96
N ASP A 47 7.30 -25.24 2.85
CA ASP A 47 7.76 -25.82 4.10
C ASP A 47 7.18 -25.06 5.27
N PHE A 48 6.37 -25.78 6.07
CA PHE A 48 5.73 -25.23 7.26
C PHE A 48 6.53 -25.48 8.54
N GLY A 49 7.86 -25.54 8.46
CA GLY A 49 8.67 -25.48 9.67
C GLY A 49 8.33 -24.23 10.50
N ASN A 50 8.87 -24.12 11.72
CA ASN A 50 8.47 -23.04 12.63
C ASN A 50 8.48 -21.66 11.99
N TYR A 51 9.45 -21.40 11.15
CA TYR A 51 9.57 -20.11 10.48
C TYR A 51 8.48 -19.93 9.41
N GLY A 52 8.24 -20.95 8.63
CA GLY A 52 7.20 -20.90 7.59
C GLY A 52 5.81 -20.76 8.18
N MET A 53 5.53 -21.40 9.30
CA MET A 53 4.25 -21.28 10.00
C MET A 53 4.00 -19.85 10.49
N ASN A 54 5.02 -19.20 11.03
CA ASN A 54 4.87 -17.81 11.49
C ASN A 54 4.54 -16.89 10.34
N ILE A 55 5.19 -17.06 9.21
CA ILE A 55 4.90 -16.26 8.00
C ILE A 55 3.49 -16.55 7.52
N TYR A 56 3.10 -17.81 7.45
CA TYR A 56 1.76 -18.22 7.02
C TYR A 56 0.68 -17.57 7.88
N PHE A 57 0.81 -17.64 9.21
CA PHE A 57 -0.18 -17.04 10.11
C PHE A 57 -0.22 -15.52 9.97
N HIS A 58 0.93 -14.88 9.83
CA HIS A 58 0.99 -13.44 9.63
C HIS A 58 0.26 -13.02 8.35
N LEU A 59 0.55 -13.69 7.23
CA LEU A 59 -0.07 -13.36 5.94
C LEU A 59 -1.57 -13.66 5.96
N THR A 60 -1.98 -14.77 6.57
CA THR A 60 -3.38 -15.14 6.69
C THR A 60 -4.15 -14.12 7.53
N ASN A 61 -3.56 -13.68 8.64
CA ASN A 61 -4.16 -12.64 9.48
C ASN A 61 -4.30 -11.34 8.72
N LEU A 62 -3.32 -10.99 7.90
CA LEU A 62 -3.36 -9.78 7.09
C LEU A 62 -4.51 -9.82 6.08
N LEU A 63 -4.74 -10.98 5.43
CA LEU A 63 -5.85 -11.13 4.50
C LEU A 63 -7.21 -10.99 5.18
N ASN A 64 -7.32 -11.43 6.42
CA ASN A 64 -8.57 -11.44 7.17
C ASN A 64 -8.74 -10.22 8.07
N SER A 65 -7.77 -9.31 8.06
CA SER A 65 -7.79 -8.12 8.89
C SER A 65 -8.75 -7.08 8.31
N ASP A 66 -9.38 -6.32 9.21
CA ASP A 66 -10.16 -5.15 8.81
C ASP A 66 -9.26 -4.01 8.33
N ASN A 67 -7.98 -4.05 8.68
CA ASN A 67 -7.02 -3.04 8.25
C ASN A 67 -6.42 -3.42 6.89
N CYS A 68 -7.20 -3.19 5.84
CA CYS A 68 -6.80 -3.52 4.48
C CYS A 68 -5.61 -2.68 3.98
N LEU A 69 -5.31 -1.56 4.64
CA LEU A 69 -4.20 -0.70 4.21
C LEU A 69 -2.85 -1.40 4.30
N GLY A 70 -2.71 -2.36 5.22
CA GLY A 70 -1.49 -3.16 5.32
C GLY A 70 -1.18 -3.96 4.07
N LEU A 71 -2.19 -4.27 3.25
CA LEU A 71 -2.00 -5.00 2.00
C LEU A 71 -1.26 -4.17 0.96
N ILE A 72 -1.34 -2.85 1.03
CA ILE A 72 -0.65 -1.96 0.10
C ILE A 72 0.86 -2.09 0.24
N ASP A 73 1.36 -2.43 1.43
CA ASP A 73 2.79 -2.61 1.68
C ASP A 73 3.40 -3.75 0.85
N TYR A 74 2.57 -4.66 0.35
CA TYR A 74 2.99 -5.77 -0.51
C TYR A 74 2.97 -5.43 -1.99
N THR A 75 2.65 -4.19 -2.33
CA THR A 75 2.74 -3.70 -3.71
C THR A 75 4.03 -2.91 -3.89
N ASP A 76 4.34 -2.60 -5.16
CA ASP A 76 5.49 -1.76 -5.50
C ASP A 76 5.20 -0.26 -5.34
N TYR A 77 4.07 0.10 -4.74
CA TYR A 77 3.62 1.48 -4.65
C TYR A 77 3.38 1.87 -3.21
N GLU A 78 3.46 3.18 -2.96
CA GLU A 78 3.03 3.76 -1.70
C GLU A 78 2.26 5.04 -1.96
N ILE A 79 1.40 5.40 -1.01
CA ILE A 79 0.64 6.65 -1.05
C ILE A 79 1.10 7.48 0.14
N VAL A 80 1.60 8.68 -0.13
CA VAL A 80 2.10 9.59 0.90
C VAL A 80 1.18 10.79 0.99
N GLU A 81 0.74 11.12 2.20
CA GLU A 81 -0.12 12.27 2.45
C GLU A 81 0.72 13.52 2.67
N PHE A 82 0.36 14.60 2.01
CA PHE A 82 0.94 15.91 2.23
C PHE A 82 -0.16 16.91 2.60
N ASN A 83 0.13 17.75 3.57
CA ASN A 83 -0.75 18.84 3.93
C ASN A 83 -0.20 20.12 3.36
N VAL A 84 -0.90 20.66 2.37
CA VAL A 84 -0.48 21.88 1.69
C VAL A 84 -1.32 23.04 2.20
N GLU A 85 -0.67 24.06 2.73
CA GLU A 85 -1.38 25.26 3.18
C GLU A 85 -1.81 26.09 1.98
N SER A 86 -3.12 26.35 1.89
CA SER A 86 -3.66 27.13 0.79
C SER A 86 -3.20 28.58 0.82
N SER A 87 -2.77 29.07 1.98
CA SER A 87 -2.26 30.44 2.15
C SER A 87 -0.77 30.54 1.90
N TYR A 88 -0.09 29.45 1.59
CA TYR A 88 1.34 29.44 1.36
C TYR A 88 1.66 30.21 0.09
N LYS A 89 2.62 31.11 0.20
CA LYS A 89 3.10 31.88 -0.93
C LYS A 89 4.58 31.61 -1.13
N LEU A 90 4.96 31.39 -2.37
CA LEU A 90 6.37 31.32 -2.73
C LEU A 90 6.88 32.75 -2.88
N GLU A 91 7.43 33.23 -1.79
CA GLU A 91 8.05 34.54 -1.81
C GLU A 91 9.39 34.47 -2.51
N ASP A 92 9.56 35.39 -3.29
CA ASP A 92 10.84 35.51 -4.01
C ASP A 92 11.92 36.08 -3.16
#